data_25a942f8b45b38bf75519305f210131c
#
_entry.id   25a942f8b45b38bf75519305f210131c
#
_cell.length_a   1.000
_cell.length_b   1.000
_cell.length_c   1.000
_cell.angle_alpha   90.00
_cell.angle_beta   90.00
_cell.angle_gamma   90.00
#
_symmetry.space_group_name_H-M   'P 1'
#
loop_
_entity.id
_entity.type
_entity.pdbx_description
1 polymer ?
#
loop_
_entity_poly.entity_id
_entity_poly.type
_entity_poly.pdbx_seq_one_letter_code
_entity_poly.pdbx_strand_id
1 'polypeptide(L)'
;MEIRKEIKQINCYAGQNRPVWIVIHETDNYSKGAGALKHAQAHRNGNLSTSVHWYVDDKVAVQTLDYRDGAYAVGRQYGTPLVAGVTNTNSINIEICVNPDSDYDTARANCVELVRQIVAETGIGADHVIRHYDAKRKHCPRKMLDQPQLWTDFKAALSEPVKKSGWQQENGGWRFYLKDGSGNYVRND
;
A
#
# COMPACT_ATOMS: atom_id res chain seq x y z
N MET A 1 10.76 3.85 -5.62
CA MET A 1 11.07 3.39 -4.24
C MET A 1 11.73 2.02 -4.25
N GLU A 2 12.46 1.64 -3.19
CA GLU A 2 12.97 0.29 -3.01
C GLU A 2 11.84 -0.66 -2.54
N ILE A 3 11.84 -1.90 -3.01
CA ILE A 3 10.91 -2.96 -2.55
C ILE A 3 11.73 -4.02 -1.81
N ARG A 4 11.32 -4.35 -0.57
CA ARG A 4 11.91 -5.42 0.24
C ARG A 4 10.87 -6.44 0.66
N LYS A 5 11.28 -7.69 0.78
CA LYS A 5 10.45 -8.78 1.31
C LYS A 5 11.11 -9.32 2.59
N GLU A 6 10.48 -9.07 3.72
CA GLU A 6 10.91 -9.53 5.05
C GLU A 6 9.76 -10.32 5.71
N ILE A 7 9.20 -11.27 4.96
CA ILE A 7 8.00 -12.01 5.34
C ILE A 7 8.29 -12.85 6.58
N LYS A 8 7.44 -12.69 7.61
CA LYS A 8 7.40 -13.54 8.78
C LYS A 8 5.95 -13.77 9.21
N GLN A 9 5.54 -15.04 9.24
CA GLN A 9 4.20 -15.47 9.64
C GLN A 9 4.04 -15.37 11.16
N ILE A 10 3.64 -14.18 11.62
CA ILE A 10 3.40 -13.86 13.04
C ILE A 10 2.19 -12.94 13.15
N ASN A 11 1.40 -13.07 14.21
CA ASN A 11 0.16 -12.32 14.45
C ASN A 11 -0.75 -12.30 13.21
N CYS A 12 -1.05 -13.48 12.67
CA CYS A 12 -1.83 -13.63 11.44
C CYS A 12 -2.68 -14.89 11.46
N TYR A 13 -3.66 -14.94 10.59
CA TYR A 13 -4.42 -16.14 10.23
C TYR A 13 -3.69 -16.86 9.10
N ALA A 14 -2.75 -17.74 9.46
CA ALA A 14 -1.84 -18.41 8.53
C ALA A 14 -2.60 -19.18 7.45
N GLY A 15 -2.35 -18.85 6.18
CA GLY A 15 -2.93 -19.50 5.00
C GLY A 15 -4.44 -19.30 4.81
N GLN A 16 -5.08 -18.43 5.62
CA GLN A 16 -6.54 -18.27 5.61
C GLN A 16 -7.04 -17.04 4.83
N ASN A 17 -6.16 -16.24 4.27
CA ASN A 17 -6.57 -15.07 3.50
C ASN A 17 -7.02 -15.44 2.07
N ARG A 18 -8.12 -14.83 1.66
CA ARG A 18 -8.62 -14.87 0.27
C ARG A 18 -8.96 -13.42 -0.10
N PRO A 19 -7.93 -12.60 -0.42
CA PRO A 19 -8.08 -11.17 -0.51
C PRO A 19 -8.95 -10.76 -1.70
N VAL A 20 -9.92 -9.92 -1.42
CA VAL A 20 -10.76 -9.22 -2.40
C VAL A 20 -10.74 -7.71 -2.17
N TRP A 21 -10.08 -7.26 -1.10
CA TRP A 21 -9.93 -5.87 -0.72
C TRP A 21 -8.47 -5.50 -0.52
N ILE A 22 -8.11 -4.24 -0.82
CA ILE A 22 -6.86 -3.61 -0.38
C ILE A 22 -7.25 -2.50 0.57
N VAL A 23 -6.74 -2.55 1.81
CA VAL A 23 -7.09 -1.58 2.86
C VAL A 23 -5.90 -0.72 3.18
N ILE A 24 -6.08 0.59 3.07
CA ILE A 24 -5.07 1.61 3.35
C ILE A 24 -5.21 2.09 4.78
N HIS A 25 -4.06 2.12 5.46
CA HIS A 25 -3.88 2.58 6.83
C HIS A 25 -2.77 3.63 6.91
N GLU A 26 -2.67 4.28 8.04
CA GLU A 26 -1.49 5.04 8.49
C GLU A 26 -1.02 4.53 9.83
N THR A 27 0.31 4.46 10.02
CA THR A 27 0.91 3.89 11.24
C THR A 27 0.54 4.63 12.52
N ASP A 28 0.04 5.87 12.40
CA ASP A 28 -0.25 6.78 13.54
C ASP A 28 0.93 6.91 14.52
N ASN A 29 2.15 6.64 14.05
CA ASN A 29 3.39 6.70 14.81
C ASN A 29 4.24 7.89 14.33
N TYR A 30 4.18 8.97 15.10
CA TYR A 30 4.88 10.23 14.82
C TYR A 30 6.26 10.30 15.48
N SER A 31 6.82 9.18 15.92
CA SER A 31 8.18 9.15 16.48
C SER A 31 9.20 9.26 15.34
N LYS A 32 10.26 10.05 15.56
CA LYS A 32 11.39 10.10 14.63
C LYS A 32 12.01 8.71 14.43
N GLY A 33 12.32 8.35 13.19
CA GLY A 33 12.87 7.05 12.81
C GLY A 33 11.83 5.92 12.71
N ALA A 34 10.52 6.17 12.92
CA ALA A 34 9.47 5.16 12.80
C ALA A 34 9.05 4.91 11.34
N GLY A 35 10.01 4.72 10.45
CA GLY A 35 9.79 4.39 9.04
C GLY A 35 9.48 2.91 8.80
N ALA A 36 9.29 2.53 7.54
CA ALA A 36 8.84 1.20 7.12
C ALA A 36 9.77 0.08 7.59
N LEU A 37 11.08 0.27 7.53
CA LEU A 37 12.05 -0.73 8.02
C LEU A 37 11.94 -0.97 9.53
N LYS A 38 11.66 0.06 10.33
CA LYS A 38 11.53 -0.07 11.79
C LYS A 38 10.23 -0.78 12.17
N HIS A 39 9.14 -0.49 11.46
CA HIS A 39 7.87 -1.22 11.64
C HIS A 39 8.02 -2.69 11.23
N ALA A 40 8.65 -2.98 10.10
CA ALA A 40 8.93 -4.34 9.65
C ALA A 40 9.83 -5.09 10.66
N GLN A 41 10.85 -4.44 11.21
CA GLN A 41 11.68 -5.02 12.27
C GLN A 41 10.87 -5.33 13.52
N ALA A 42 9.99 -4.41 13.96
CA ALA A 42 9.13 -4.62 15.12
C ALA A 42 8.15 -5.78 14.90
N HIS A 43 7.56 -5.89 13.69
CA HIS A 43 6.75 -7.03 13.30
C HIS A 43 7.54 -8.33 13.40
N ARG A 44 8.71 -8.40 12.75
CA ARG A 44 9.56 -9.59 12.72
C ARG A 44 10.01 -10.05 14.11
N ASN A 45 10.21 -9.11 15.03
CA ASN A 45 10.61 -9.40 16.40
C ASN A 45 9.42 -9.77 17.33
N GLY A 46 8.18 -9.72 16.82
CA GLY A 46 7.00 -10.01 17.63
C GLY A 46 6.64 -8.90 18.62
N ASN A 47 7.13 -7.68 18.42
CA ASN A 47 6.91 -6.56 19.33
C ASN A 47 5.55 -5.87 19.11
N LEU A 48 4.80 -6.28 18.09
CA LEU A 48 3.48 -5.74 17.75
C LEU A 48 2.41 -6.79 18.01
N SER A 49 1.25 -6.37 18.52
CA SER A 49 0.05 -7.23 18.66
C SER A 49 -0.81 -7.27 17.38
N THR A 50 -0.48 -6.43 16.42
CA THR A 50 -1.12 -6.32 15.09
C THR A 50 -0.16 -6.71 14.00
N SER A 51 -0.66 -6.85 12.78
CA SER A 51 0.17 -7.09 11.60
C SER A 51 -0.48 -6.49 10.37
N VAL A 52 0.33 -6.23 9.36
CA VAL A 52 -0.11 -5.82 8.02
C VAL A 52 0.74 -6.53 6.97
N HIS A 53 0.37 -6.43 5.71
CA HIS A 53 1.15 -7.03 4.63
C HIS A 53 2.32 -6.15 4.22
N TRP A 54 2.14 -4.82 4.28
CA TRP A 54 3.13 -3.85 3.85
C TRP A 54 3.23 -2.65 4.78
N TYR A 55 4.45 -2.20 5.00
CA TYR A 55 4.77 -0.87 5.49
C TYR A 55 5.45 -0.09 4.36
N VAL A 56 5.06 1.17 4.15
CA VAL A 56 5.62 2.04 3.11
C VAL A 56 5.96 3.42 3.65
N ASP A 57 7.15 3.92 3.31
CA ASP A 57 7.60 5.28 3.58
C ASP A 57 8.12 5.96 2.29
N ASP A 58 8.78 7.11 2.42
CA ASP A 58 9.32 7.88 1.31
C ASP A 58 10.48 7.18 0.55
N LYS A 59 11.05 6.11 1.10
CA LYS A 59 12.24 5.42 0.56
C LYS A 59 11.96 3.98 0.16
N VAL A 60 11.20 3.25 0.97
CA VAL A 60 11.07 1.81 0.85
C VAL A 60 9.65 1.31 1.16
N ALA A 61 9.22 0.26 0.46
CA ALA A 61 8.10 -0.58 0.87
C ALA A 61 8.61 -1.95 1.31
N VAL A 62 8.16 -2.40 2.49
CA VAL A 62 8.60 -3.68 3.09
C VAL A 62 7.40 -4.60 3.24
N GLN A 63 7.43 -5.74 2.55
CA GLN A 63 6.45 -6.81 2.73
C GLN A 63 6.76 -7.63 3.98
N THR A 64 5.77 -7.75 4.87
CA THR A 64 5.92 -8.44 6.16
C THR A 64 5.05 -9.68 6.31
N LEU A 65 4.00 -9.83 5.49
CA LEU A 65 3.17 -11.02 5.38
C LEU A 65 2.96 -11.45 3.93
N ASP A 66 2.81 -12.75 3.72
CA ASP A 66 2.33 -13.29 2.43
C ASP A 66 0.84 -12.94 2.25
N TYR A 67 0.39 -12.73 1.00
CA TYR A 67 -1.03 -12.42 0.75
C TYR A 67 -2.00 -13.53 1.13
N ARG A 68 -1.52 -14.75 1.31
CA ARG A 68 -2.31 -15.89 1.78
C ARG A 68 -2.53 -15.89 3.30
N ASP A 69 -1.84 -15.04 4.04
CA ASP A 69 -1.97 -14.92 5.51
C ASP A 69 -2.89 -13.74 5.84
N GLY A 70 -3.89 -13.95 6.70
CA GLY A 70 -4.79 -12.89 7.12
C GLY A 70 -4.15 -12.01 8.19
N ALA A 71 -4.00 -10.72 7.92
CA ALA A 71 -3.37 -9.78 8.85
C ALA A 71 -4.30 -9.38 10.02
N TYR A 72 -3.76 -9.15 11.20
CA TYR A 72 -4.51 -8.60 12.34
C TYR A 72 -4.60 -7.06 12.21
N ALA A 73 -5.39 -6.57 11.23
CA ALA A 73 -5.44 -5.16 10.84
C ALA A 73 -6.84 -4.53 10.92
N VAL A 74 -7.90 -5.27 10.55
CA VAL A 74 -9.27 -4.75 10.42
C VAL A 74 -10.29 -5.50 11.30
N GLY A 75 -9.85 -6.03 12.45
CA GLY A 75 -10.69 -6.89 13.30
C GLY A 75 -11.77 -6.12 14.07
N ARG A 76 -11.43 -4.94 14.64
CA ARG A 76 -12.34 -4.21 15.52
C ARG A 76 -13.26 -3.26 14.75
N GLN A 77 -14.55 -3.31 15.07
CA GLN A 77 -15.59 -2.43 14.54
C GLN A 77 -15.78 -1.21 15.44
N TYR A 78 -15.86 0.00 14.85
CA TYR A 78 -16.02 1.28 15.56
C TYR A 78 -17.34 1.98 15.25
N GLY A 79 -18.12 1.47 14.31
CA GLY A 79 -19.42 2.00 13.89
C GLY A 79 -19.93 1.24 12.67
N THR A 80 -21.08 1.64 12.11
CA THR A 80 -21.63 1.03 10.90
C THR A 80 -20.67 1.24 9.72
N PRO A 81 -20.13 0.18 9.09
CA PRO A 81 -19.16 0.33 7.99
C PRO A 81 -19.80 0.98 6.76
N LEU A 82 -19.01 1.68 5.96
CA LEU A 82 -19.42 2.13 4.63
C LEU A 82 -19.32 0.99 3.61
N VAL A 83 -18.34 0.09 3.82
CA VAL A 83 -18.12 -1.12 3.04
C VAL A 83 -18.22 -2.32 3.99
N ALA A 84 -19.31 -3.06 3.89
CA ALA A 84 -19.57 -4.23 4.73
C ALA A 84 -18.72 -5.44 4.30
N GLY A 85 -18.53 -6.41 5.21
CA GLY A 85 -17.92 -7.70 4.92
C GLY A 85 -16.38 -7.70 4.83
N VAL A 86 -15.70 -6.59 5.07
CA VAL A 86 -14.22 -6.53 5.10
C VAL A 86 -13.72 -7.15 6.40
N THR A 87 -12.78 -8.09 6.29
CA THR A 87 -12.23 -8.86 7.42
C THR A 87 -10.70 -9.01 7.30
N ASN A 88 -10.09 -9.52 8.36
CA ASN A 88 -8.66 -9.86 8.38
C ASN A 88 -8.27 -10.94 7.35
N THR A 89 -9.23 -11.77 6.93
CA THR A 89 -9.00 -12.93 6.07
C THR A 89 -9.51 -12.75 4.63
N ASN A 90 -9.87 -11.52 4.26
CA ASN A 90 -10.24 -11.20 2.88
C ASN A 90 -9.64 -9.87 2.39
N SER A 91 -8.56 -9.41 3.03
CA SER A 91 -7.93 -8.13 2.68
C SER A 91 -6.41 -8.17 2.69
N ILE A 92 -5.81 -7.36 1.83
CA ILE A 92 -4.39 -6.97 1.88
C ILE A 92 -4.33 -5.61 2.55
N ASN A 93 -3.49 -5.46 3.57
CA ASN A 93 -3.43 -4.26 4.42
C ASN A 93 -2.08 -3.58 4.26
N ILE A 94 -2.08 -2.26 4.04
CA ILE A 94 -0.90 -1.43 3.78
C ILE A 94 -0.89 -0.26 4.74
N GLU A 95 0.19 -0.10 5.50
CA GLU A 95 0.45 1.03 6.41
C GLU A 95 1.37 2.05 5.75
N ILE A 96 0.89 3.29 5.59
CA ILE A 96 1.74 4.43 5.21
C ILE A 96 2.37 5.00 6.48
N CYS A 97 3.69 5.15 6.50
CA CYS A 97 4.41 5.74 7.62
C CYS A 97 4.18 7.26 7.69
N VAL A 98 4.02 7.79 8.90
CA VAL A 98 3.71 9.21 9.16
C VAL A 98 4.76 9.89 10.06
N ASN A 99 5.92 9.24 10.28
CA ASN A 99 7.01 9.79 11.08
C ASN A 99 7.55 11.10 10.48
N PRO A 100 7.99 12.06 11.33
CA PRO A 100 8.31 13.43 10.90
C PRO A 100 9.58 13.55 10.03
N ASP A 101 10.40 12.53 9.97
CA ASP A 101 11.62 12.44 9.17
C ASP A 101 11.41 11.63 7.86
N SER A 102 10.15 11.38 7.49
CA SER A 102 9.72 10.87 6.19
C SER A 102 8.86 11.91 5.49
N ASP A 103 9.06 12.09 4.20
CA ASP A 103 8.18 12.90 3.36
C ASP A 103 6.87 12.16 3.08
N TYR A 104 5.77 12.62 3.69
CA TYR A 104 4.48 11.94 3.61
C TYR A 104 3.89 11.94 2.19
N ASP A 105 4.08 13.00 1.41
CA ASP A 105 3.54 13.05 0.04
C ASP A 105 4.27 12.04 -0.85
N THR A 106 5.58 11.90 -0.68
CA THR A 106 6.36 10.86 -1.34
C THR A 106 5.96 9.45 -0.85
N ALA A 107 5.76 9.24 0.44
CA ALA A 107 5.30 7.96 1.00
C ALA A 107 3.92 7.58 0.44
N ARG A 108 3.00 8.54 0.31
CA ARG A 108 1.69 8.36 -0.30
C ARG A 108 1.79 8.01 -1.80
N ALA A 109 2.65 8.69 -2.55
CA ALA A 109 2.90 8.38 -3.96
C ALA A 109 3.51 6.98 -4.13
N ASN A 110 4.46 6.59 -3.27
CA ASN A 110 5.02 5.24 -3.21
C ASN A 110 3.95 4.19 -2.91
N CYS A 111 2.99 4.50 -2.02
CA CYS A 111 1.88 3.61 -1.73
C CYS A 111 0.96 3.44 -2.96
N VAL A 112 0.69 4.49 -3.74
CA VAL A 112 -0.05 4.38 -5.02
C VAL A 112 0.66 3.41 -5.96
N GLU A 113 1.97 3.56 -6.12
CA GLU A 113 2.77 2.68 -6.99
C GLU A 113 2.73 1.22 -6.50
N LEU A 114 2.88 1.00 -5.19
CA LEU A 114 2.75 -0.32 -4.57
C LEU A 114 1.36 -0.93 -4.81
N VAL A 115 0.28 -0.17 -4.59
CA VAL A 115 -1.10 -0.64 -4.81
C VAL A 115 -1.31 -1.03 -6.27
N ARG A 116 -0.79 -0.26 -7.23
CA ARG A 116 -0.88 -0.62 -8.66
C ARG A 116 -0.20 -1.97 -8.96
N GLN A 117 0.95 -2.24 -8.33
CA GLN A 117 1.62 -3.54 -8.47
C GLN A 117 0.77 -4.66 -7.86
N ILE A 118 0.21 -4.46 -6.67
CA ILE A 118 -0.66 -5.43 -6.01
C ILE A 118 -1.92 -5.71 -6.86
N VAL A 119 -2.54 -4.68 -7.42
CA VAL A 119 -3.68 -4.79 -8.34
C VAL A 119 -3.30 -5.66 -9.57
N ALA A 120 -2.14 -5.41 -10.17
CA ALA A 120 -1.67 -6.19 -11.30
C ALA A 120 -1.35 -7.66 -10.94
N GLU A 121 -0.80 -7.90 -9.73
CA GLU A 121 -0.45 -9.24 -9.25
C GLU A 121 -1.68 -10.07 -8.84
N THR A 122 -2.69 -9.42 -8.25
CA THR A 122 -3.83 -10.12 -7.60
C THR A 122 -5.13 -10.08 -8.40
N GLY A 123 -5.26 -9.14 -9.35
CA GLY A 123 -6.51 -8.88 -10.06
C GLY A 123 -7.57 -8.15 -9.23
N ILE A 124 -7.26 -7.72 -8.00
CA ILE A 124 -8.19 -6.92 -7.18
C ILE A 124 -8.35 -5.54 -7.84
N GLY A 125 -9.58 -5.16 -8.17
CA GLY A 125 -9.85 -3.90 -8.84
C GLY A 125 -9.51 -2.67 -8.00
N ALA A 126 -9.19 -1.54 -8.64
CA ALA A 126 -8.90 -0.27 -7.96
C ALA A 126 -10.10 0.28 -7.17
N ASP A 127 -11.32 -0.10 -7.53
CA ASP A 127 -12.56 0.19 -6.79
C ASP A 127 -12.63 -0.53 -5.44
N HIS A 128 -11.95 -1.68 -5.31
CA HIS A 128 -11.79 -2.43 -4.07
C HIS A 128 -10.63 -1.94 -3.18
N VAL A 129 -10.00 -0.82 -3.52
CA VAL A 129 -9.03 -0.13 -2.66
C VAL A 129 -9.77 0.87 -1.78
N ILE A 130 -9.76 0.63 -0.48
CA ILE A 130 -10.56 1.34 0.53
C ILE A 130 -9.71 1.77 1.73
N ARG A 131 -10.23 2.67 2.56
CA ARG A 131 -9.61 3.05 3.83
C ARG A 131 -10.07 2.12 4.96
N HIS A 132 -9.28 2.02 6.01
CA HIS A 132 -9.72 1.36 7.25
C HIS A 132 -11.04 1.98 7.79
N TYR A 133 -11.21 3.29 7.66
CA TYR A 133 -12.45 3.99 7.99
C TYR A 133 -13.67 3.43 7.25
N ASP A 134 -13.52 3.15 5.95
CA ASP A 134 -14.63 2.64 5.13
C ASP A 134 -15.05 1.23 5.59
N ALA A 135 -14.07 0.41 5.98
CA ALA A 135 -14.29 -0.95 6.44
C ALA A 135 -14.82 -1.04 7.88
N LYS A 136 -14.34 -0.20 8.80
CA LYS A 136 -14.54 -0.37 10.26
C LYS A 136 -14.89 0.92 11.02
N ARG A 137 -14.95 2.07 10.37
CA ARG A 137 -15.19 3.40 10.99
C ARG A 137 -14.09 3.83 11.96
N LYS A 138 -12.92 3.19 11.94
CA LYS A 138 -11.73 3.69 12.63
C LYS A 138 -11.25 4.98 11.96
N HIS A 139 -10.83 5.99 12.72
CA HIS A 139 -10.24 7.22 12.17
C HIS A 139 -8.83 6.94 11.62
N CYS A 140 -8.78 6.18 10.52
CA CYS A 140 -7.57 5.71 9.84
C CYS A 140 -7.88 5.48 8.35
N PRO A 141 -7.04 5.94 7.42
CA PRO A 141 -5.81 6.74 7.60
C PRO A 141 -6.12 8.17 8.06
N ARG A 142 -5.50 8.63 9.13
CA ARG A 142 -5.84 9.90 9.80
C ARG A 142 -5.67 11.11 8.90
N LYS A 143 -4.48 11.29 8.30
CA LYS A 143 -4.20 12.46 7.45
C LYS A 143 -5.15 12.54 6.25
N MET A 144 -5.49 11.40 5.63
CA MET A 144 -6.42 11.37 4.50
C MET A 144 -7.88 11.59 4.92
N LEU A 145 -8.23 11.37 6.18
CA LEU A 145 -9.56 11.71 6.72
C LEU A 145 -9.64 13.17 7.13
N ASP A 146 -8.59 13.70 7.74
CA ASP A 146 -8.52 15.10 8.17
C ASP A 146 -8.37 16.04 6.95
N GLN A 147 -7.79 15.56 5.85
CA GLN A 147 -7.64 16.25 4.57
C GLN A 147 -8.19 15.36 3.43
N PRO A 148 -9.52 15.37 3.19
CA PRO A 148 -10.18 14.43 2.26
C PRO A 148 -9.65 14.49 0.82
N GLN A 149 -9.07 15.62 0.40
CA GLN A 149 -8.45 15.76 -0.91
C GLN A 149 -7.31 14.76 -1.11
N LEU A 150 -6.52 14.43 -0.06
CA LEU A 150 -5.44 13.45 -0.15
C LEU A 150 -5.94 12.05 -0.55
N TRP A 151 -7.14 11.66 -0.08
CA TRP A 151 -7.76 10.41 -0.49
C TRP A 151 -8.31 10.48 -1.91
N THR A 152 -8.92 11.60 -2.29
CA THR A 152 -9.42 11.82 -3.66
C THR A 152 -8.28 11.74 -4.67
N ASP A 153 -7.16 12.40 -4.38
CA ASP A 153 -5.95 12.38 -5.22
C ASP A 153 -5.33 10.98 -5.27
N PHE A 154 -5.30 10.27 -4.14
CA PHE A 154 -4.83 8.88 -4.07
C PHE A 154 -5.65 7.97 -5.00
N LYS A 155 -6.98 8.05 -4.94
CA LYS A 155 -7.88 7.25 -5.79
C LYS A 155 -7.76 7.64 -7.27
N ALA A 156 -7.67 8.92 -7.58
CA ALA A 156 -7.46 9.40 -8.95
C ALA A 156 -6.15 8.85 -9.52
N ALA A 157 -5.06 8.94 -8.74
CA ALA A 157 -3.77 8.42 -9.14
C ALA A 157 -3.78 6.91 -9.40
N LEU A 158 -4.60 6.10 -8.71
CA LEU A 158 -4.71 4.66 -9.01
C LEU A 158 -5.28 4.38 -10.40
N SER A 159 -6.14 5.25 -10.92
CA SER A 159 -6.82 5.12 -12.21
C SER A 159 -6.01 5.67 -13.38
N GLU A 160 -4.97 6.47 -13.11
CA GLU A 160 -4.10 7.01 -14.16
C GLU A 160 -3.25 5.90 -14.78
N PRO A 161 -3.03 5.92 -16.11
CA PRO A 161 -2.11 4.99 -16.73
C PRO A 161 -0.71 5.14 -16.13
N VAL A 162 -0.03 4.01 -15.91
CA VAL A 162 1.36 4.02 -15.42
C VAL A 162 2.21 4.81 -16.39
N LYS A 163 2.80 5.92 -15.94
CA LYS A 163 3.73 6.70 -16.76
C LYS A 163 4.95 5.83 -17.04
N LYS A 164 5.13 5.50 -18.31
CA LYS A 164 6.31 4.77 -18.74
C LYS A 164 7.54 5.65 -18.53
N SER A 165 8.65 5.05 -18.11
CA SER A 165 9.94 5.75 -18.01
C SER A 165 11.08 4.82 -18.41
N GLY A 166 12.15 5.40 -18.98
CA GLY A 166 13.27 4.63 -19.49
C GLY A 166 12.93 3.87 -20.79
N TRP A 167 13.75 2.90 -21.13
CA TRP A 167 13.55 2.08 -22.32
C TRP A 167 12.43 1.06 -22.13
N GLN A 168 11.43 1.08 -23.02
CA GLN A 168 10.31 0.13 -23.05
C GLN A 168 10.25 -0.54 -24.42
N GLN A 169 10.01 -1.85 -24.45
CA GLN A 169 9.79 -2.57 -25.69
C GLN A 169 8.32 -2.50 -26.10
N GLU A 170 8.03 -1.98 -27.28
CA GLU A 170 6.67 -1.77 -27.79
C GLU A 170 6.63 -1.96 -29.31
N ASN A 171 5.58 -2.66 -29.78
CA ASN A 171 5.30 -2.83 -31.20
C ASN A 171 6.53 -3.31 -32.02
N GLY A 172 7.35 -4.20 -31.44
CA GLY A 172 8.53 -4.76 -32.09
C GLY A 172 9.78 -3.88 -32.07
N GLY A 173 9.77 -2.77 -31.31
CA GLY A 173 10.92 -1.88 -31.17
C GLY A 173 11.10 -1.40 -29.72
N TRP A 174 12.15 -0.60 -29.51
CA TRP A 174 12.45 0.00 -28.20
C TRP A 174 12.10 1.49 -28.23
N ARG A 175 11.34 1.98 -27.21
CA ARG A 175 11.01 3.39 -27.03
C ARG A 175 11.53 3.87 -25.67
N PHE A 176 12.22 5.01 -25.66
CA PHE A 176 12.63 5.67 -24.42
C PHE A 176 11.59 6.70 -24.00
N TYR A 177 11.20 6.65 -22.73
CA TYR A 177 10.29 7.60 -22.10
C TYR A 177 11.03 8.44 -21.07
N LEU A 178 10.78 9.75 -21.06
CA LEU A 178 11.20 10.64 -20.00
C LEU A 178 10.44 10.33 -18.71
N LYS A 179 10.90 10.87 -17.58
CA LYS A 179 10.23 10.69 -16.28
C LYS A 179 8.78 11.20 -16.23
N ASP A 180 8.43 12.17 -17.08
CA ASP A 180 7.06 12.68 -17.26
C ASP A 180 6.14 11.74 -18.07
N GLY A 181 6.70 10.66 -18.62
CA GLY A 181 5.98 9.69 -19.45
C GLY A 181 5.93 10.04 -20.94
N SER A 182 6.51 11.17 -21.37
CA SER A 182 6.60 11.49 -22.81
C SER A 182 7.65 10.61 -23.49
N GLY A 183 7.31 10.04 -24.65
CA GLY A 183 8.26 9.30 -25.47
C GLY A 183 8.98 10.23 -26.43
N ASN A 184 10.31 10.28 -26.36
CA ASN A 184 11.12 11.20 -27.19
C ASN A 184 12.21 10.53 -28.02
N TYR A 185 12.38 9.23 -27.93
CA TYR A 185 13.32 8.47 -28.74
C TYR A 185 12.78 7.07 -29.08
N VAL A 186 12.92 6.67 -30.32
CA VAL A 186 12.53 5.35 -30.83
C VAL A 186 13.75 4.69 -31.48
N ARG A 187 14.08 3.49 -31.06
CA ARG A 187 15.06 2.62 -31.68
C ARG A 187 14.32 1.47 -32.35
N ASN A 188 14.48 1.36 -33.67
CA ASN A 188 14.03 0.20 -34.44
C ASN A 188 15.26 -0.68 -34.64
N ASP A 189 15.25 -1.88 -34.08
CA ASP A 189 16.26 -2.90 -34.34
C ASP A 189 15.81 -3.82 -35.49
#